data_3e331397bd9469d2c24330bbdbc6a7ce
#
_entry.id   3e331397bd9469d2c24330bbdbc6a7ce
#
_cell.length_a   1.000
_cell.length_b   1.000
_cell.length_c   1.000
_cell.angle_alpha   90.00
_cell.angle_beta   90.00
_cell.angle_gamma   90.00
#
_symmetry.space_group_name_H-M   'P 1'
#
loop_
_entity.id
_entity.type
_entity.pdbx_description
1 polymer ?
#
loop_
_entity_poly.entity_id
_entity_poly.type
_entity_poly.pdbx_seq_one_letter_code
_entity_poly.pdbx_strand_id
1 'polypeptide(L)'
;MLPLSRMPVEAVRQVTTLLFDLDGTFVTEDNLEAETYRSLERVRKNGIRTIAVTGRPAGWCDLIARWWPVDSVVGENGALAYSKKRGKIERLSFHSPVDKVSYRKRLDSLFADLLIKFPGIKLAADQPFRQWDIAVDMAEESEISLQTAIAIAAYCEERGAKASISNIHVNIWFGDYNKQEMSLRVLESLGQDASTAMYIGDSSNDSPMFGYFPLSVGVRSVLKYMDIIDNHPVYVTDGDGSQGFVELVDYIISTR
;
A
#
# COMPACT_ATOMS: atom_id res chain seq x y z
N MET A 1 -5.74 -3.23 19.55
CA MET A 1 -4.61 -3.98 18.99
C MET A 1 -3.95 -4.84 20.06
N LEU A 2 -3.49 -6.03 19.68
CA LEU A 2 -2.73 -6.94 20.54
C LEU A 2 -1.26 -6.95 20.08
N PRO A 3 -0.29 -7.20 20.97
CA PRO A 3 1.08 -7.43 20.54
C PRO A 3 1.16 -8.65 19.59
N LEU A 4 2.09 -8.64 18.63
CA LEU A 4 2.29 -9.71 17.68
C LEU A 4 2.41 -11.10 18.34
N SER A 5 3.06 -11.16 19.51
CA SER A 5 3.23 -12.41 20.28
C SER A 5 1.91 -13.04 20.78
N ARG A 6 0.80 -12.33 20.69
CA ARG A 6 -0.55 -12.85 21.03
C ARG A 6 -1.30 -13.41 19.81
N MET A 7 -0.71 -13.36 18.62
CA MET A 7 -1.32 -13.96 17.44
C MET A 7 -1.33 -15.49 17.58
N PRO A 8 -2.48 -16.15 17.35
CA PRO A 8 -2.58 -17.59 17.52
C PRO A 8 -1.70 -18.35 16.51
N VAL A 9 -0.84 -19.22 17.00
CA VAL A 9 0.07 -20.04 16.17
C VAL A 9 -0.70 -20.83 15.11
N GLU A 10 -1.86 -21.39 15.45
CA GLU A 10 -2.67 -22.16 14.51
C GLU A 10 -3.19 -21.29 13.35
N ALA A 11 -3.50 -20.02 13.60
CA ALA A 11 -3.91 -19.09 12.55
C ALA A 11 -2.73 -18.77 11.62
N VAL A 12 -1.52 -18.57 12.18
CA VAL A 12 -0.30 -18.33 11.38
C VAL A 12 0.05 -19.52 10.49
N ARG A 13 -0.15 -20.73 10.98
CA ARG A 13 0.07 -21.96 10.17
C ARG A 13 -0.85 -22.08 8.95
N GLN A 14 -2.02 -21.46 8.99
CA GLN A 14 -2.96 -21.43 7.87
C GLN A 14 -2.64 -20.36 6.82
N VAL A 15 -1.72 -19.42 7.11
CA VAL A 15 -1.40 -18.34 6.18
C VAL A 15 -0.77 -18.88 4.90
N THR A 16 -1.39 -18.60 3.77
CA THR A 16 -0.89 -18.98 2.43
C THR A 16 -0.37 -17.78 1.64
N THR A 17 -0.78 -16.57 2.03
CA THR A 17 -0.41 -15.33 1.33
C THR A 17 -0.13 -14.22 2.34
N LEU A 18 1.00 -13.54 2.17
CA LEU A 18 1.36 -12.31 2.87
C LEU A 18 1.23 -11.12 1.91
N LEU A 19 0.33 -10.20 2.23
CA LEU A 19 0.23 -8.89 1.57
C LEU A 19 0.93 -7.87 2.47
N PHE A 20 1.66 -6.93 1.87
CA PHE A 20 2.43 -5.96 2.63
C PHE A 20 2.51 -4.60 1.93
N ASP A 21 2.43 -3.54 2.72
CA ASP A 21 2.70 -2.18 2.24
C ASP A 21 4.21 -1.96 2.03
N LEU A 22 4.57 -0.95 1.25
CA LEU A 22 5.98 -0.62 0.99
C LEU A 22 6.49 0.50 1.90
N ASP A 23 6.00 1.71 1.73
CA ASP A 23 6.57 2.92 2.34
C ASP A 23 6.19 3.01 3.82
N GLY A 24 7.18 2.97 4.71
CA GLY A 24 6.95 2.95 6.15
C GLY A 24 6.75 1.55 6.75
N THR A 25 6.65 0.50 5.89
CA THR A 25 6.48 -0.89 6.30
C THR A 25 7.65 -1.77 5.83
N PHE A 26 7.83 -1.91 4.53
CA PHE A 26 8.90 -2.72 3.92
C PHE A 26 10.14 -1.88 3.58
N VAL A 27 9.94 -0.62 3.25
CA VAL A 27 10.96 0.40 3.00
C VAL A 27 10.84 1.46 4.10
N THR A 28 11.93 1.79 4.76
CA THR A 28 11.97 2.79 5.83
C THR A 28 12.96 3.87 5.49
N GLU A 29 12.58 5.15 5.66
CA GLU A 29 13.44 6.31 5.35
C GLU A 29 14.07 6.21 3.94
N ASP A 30 13.25 5.90 2.93
CA ASP A 30 13.66 5.70 1.53
C ASP A 30 14.76 4.64 1.31
N ASN A 31 14.98 3.78 2.30
CA ASN A 31 15.99 2.74 2.25
C ASN A 31 15.37 1.33 2.28
N LEU A 32 15.70 0.52 1.27
CA LEU A 32 15.41 -0.90 1.25
C LEU A 32 16.58 -1.67 1.88
N GLU A 33 16.41 -2.05 3.14
CA GLU A 33 17.41 -2.80 3.87
C GLU A 33 17.57 -4.24 3.32
N ALA A 34 18.81 -4.71 3.27
CA ALA A 34 19.12 -6.06 2.78
C ALA A 34 18.42 -7.15 3.61
N GLU A 35 18.26 -6.95 4.93
CA GLU A 35 17.60 -7.92 5.80
C GLU A 35 16.09 -8.00 5.53
N THR A 36 15.45 -6.87 5.27
CA THR A 36 14.04 -6.83 4.88
C THR A 36 13.81 -7.59 3.57
N TYR A 37 14.66 -7.37 2.58
CA TYR A 37 14.60 -8.11 1.32
C TYR A 37 14.84 -9.63 1.51
N ARG A 38 15.81 -10.01 2.34
CA ARG A 38 16.03 -11.43 2.71
C ARG A 38 14.82 -12.05 3.40
N SER A 39 14.16 -11.29 4.27
CA SER A 39 12.94 -11.75 4.96
C SER A 39 11.83 -12.06 3.96
N LEU A 40 11.63 -11.24 2.92
CA LEU A 40 10.71 -11.51 1.84
C LEU A 40 11.05 -12.82 1.09
N GLU A 41 12.34 -13.06 0.79
CA GLU A 41 12.77 -14.34 0.20
C GLU A 41 12.51 -15.53 1.12
N ARG A 42 12.70 -15.37 2.45
CA ARG A 42 12.44 -16.42 3.45
C ARG A 42 10.97 -16.80 3.49
N VAL A 43 10.06 -15.82 3.45
CA VAL A 43 8.61 -16.07 3.36
C VAL A 43 8.30 -16.96 2.15
N ARG A 44 8.81 -16.61 0.99
CA ARG A 44 8.60 -17.40 -0.24
C ARG A 44 9.19 -18.79 -0.16
N LYS A 45 10.39 -18.96 0.39
CA LYS A 45 11.03 -20.28 0.59
C LYS A 45 10.20 -21.18 1.51
N ASN A 46 9.38 -20.59 2.39
CA ASN A 46 8.43 -21.29 3.25
C ASN A 46 7.06 -21.54 2.59
N GLY A 47 6.94 -21.33 1.28
CA GLY A 47 5.75 -21.65 0.51
C GLY A 47 4.60 -20.64 0.62
N ILE A 48 4.85 -19.46 1.22
CA ILE A 48 3.87 -18.38 1.31
C ILE A 48 4.01 -17.49 0.08
N ARG A 49 2.90 -17.18 -0.58
CA ARG A 49 2.84 -16.19 -1.64
C ARG A 49 3.01 -14.78 -1.08
N THR A 50 3.52 -13.87 -1.89
CA THR A 50 3.77 -12.49 -1.47
C THR A 50 3.20 -11.51 -2.47
N ILE A 51 2.49 -10.50 -1.96
CA ILE A 51 1.87 -9.44 -2.75
C ILE A 51 2.26 -8.10 -2.12
N ALA A 52 3.00 -7.27 -2.85
CA ALA A 52 3.23 -5.89 -2.44
C ALA A 52 1.98 -5.04 -2.74
N VAL A 53 1.61 -4.12 -1.84
CA VAL A 53 0.41 -3.27 -1.99
C VAL A 53 0.79 -1.84 -1.64
N THR A 54 0.82 -0.93 -2.61
CA THR A 54 1.42 0.38 -2.41
C THR A 54 0.67 1.53 -3.09
N GLY A 55 0.89 2.75 -2.62
CA GLY A 55 0.57 3.99 -3.34
C GLY A 55 1.58 4.40 -4.40
N ARG A 56 2.71 3.68 -4.53
CA ARG A 56 3.74 3.96 -5.54
C ARG A 56 3.23 3.76 -6.96
N PRO A 57 3.83 4.48 -7.95
CA PRO A 57 3.32 4.53 -9.32
C PRO A 57 3.50 3.22 -10.10
N ALA A 58 2.76 3.12 -11.20
CA ALA A 58 2.82 2.01 -12.14
C ALA A 58 4.25 1.65 -12.60
N GLY A 59 5.11 2.64 -12.80
CA GLY A 59 6.50 2.40 -13.22
C GLY A 59 7.31 1.63 -12.17
N TRP A 60 7.13 1.94 -10.88
CA TRP A 60 7.75 1.19 -9.79
C TRP A 60 7.18 -0.23 -9.69
N CYS A 61 5.86 -0.36 -9.85
CA CYS A 61 5.19 -1.65 -9.83
C CYS A 61 5.68 -2.58 -10.94
N ASP A 62 5.96 -2.06 -12.15
CA ASP A 62 6.53 -2.86 -13.25
C ASP A 62 7.92 -3.40 -12.88
N LEU A 63 8.79 -2.59 -12.26
CA LEU A 63 10.10 -3.01 -11.78
C LEU A 63 9.99 -4.07 -10.68
N ILE A 64 9.15 -3.81 -9.66
CA ILE A 64 8.93 -4.73 -8.54
C ILE A 64 8.42 -6.08 -9.04
N ALA A 65 7.41 -6.10 -9.91
CA ALA A 65 6.86 -7.33 -10.47
C ALA A 65 7.88 -8.14 -11.27
N ARG A 66 8.89 -7.50 -11.87
CA ARG A 66 9.92 -8.19 -12.65
C ARG A 66 11.05 -8.76 -11.81
N TRP A 67 11.50 -8.00 -10.82
CA TRP A 67 12.77 -8.27 -10.16
C TRP A 67 12.66 -8.75 -8.72
N TRP A 68 11.57 -8.35 -8.03
CA TRP A 68 11.42 -8.78 -6.65
C TRP A 68 10.80 -10.18 -6.55
N PRO A 69 11.03 -10.87 -5.43
CA PRO A 69 10.43 -12.18 -5.18
C PRO A 69 8.96 -12.03 -4.73
N VAL A 70 8.12 -11.40 -5.57
CA VAL A 70 6.69 -11.24 -5.35
C VAL A 70 5.87 -11.95 -6.44
N ASP A 71 4.68 -12.42 -6.10
CA ASP A 71 3.74 -12.99 -7.06
C ASP A 71 2.96 -11.90 -7.79
N SER A 72 2.67 -10.80 -7.10
CA SER A 72 1.99 -9.63 -7.65
C SER A 72 2.37 -8.37 -6.90
N VAL A 73 2.10 -7.21 -7.51
CA VAL A 73 2.14 -5.91 -6.89
C VAL A 73 0.90 -5.12 -7.27
N VAL A 74 0.22 -4.57 -6.26
CA VAL A 74 -0.88 -3.61 -6.39
C VAL A 74 -0.31 -2.21 -6.25
N GLY A 75 -0.60 -1.33 -7.20
CA GLY A 75 -0.07 0.02 -7.24
C GLY A 75 -1.13 1.10 -7.31
N GLU A 76 -0.68 2.34 -7.12
CA GLU A 76 -1.51 3.55 -7.14
C GLU A 76 -2.79 3.36 -6.31
N ASN A 77 -2.61 2.90 -5.04
CA ASN A 77 -3.69 2.65 -4.07
C ASN A 77 -4.81 1.71 -4.56
N GLY A 78 -4.50 0.80 -5.49
CA GLY A 78 -5.47 -0.17 -6.02
C GLY A 78 -5.95 0.11 -7.43
N ALA A 79 -5.44 1.12 -8.12
CA ALA A 79 -5.84 1.40 -9.50
C ALA A 79 -5.42 0.30 -10.48
N LEU A 80 -4.31 -0.37 -10.18
CA LEU A 80 -3.71 -1.39 -11.04
C LEU A 80 -3.01 -2.49 -10.23
N ALA A 81 -2.77 -3.62 -10.90
CA ALA A 81 -1.90 -4.66 -10.39
C ALA A 81 -1.07 -5.28 -11.51
N TYR A 82 0.14 -5.70 -11.19
CA TYR A 82 1.03 -6.43 -12.07
C TYR A 82 1.40 -7.76 -11.43
N SER A 83 1.11 -8.86 -12.14
CA SER A 83 1.36 -10.23 -11.67
C SER A 83 2.32 -10.94 -12.61
N LYS A 84 3.23 -11.73 -12.06
CA LYS A 84 4.17 -12.53 -12.84
C LYS A 84 3.59 -13.93 -13.06
N LYS A 85 3.14 -14.23 -14.27
CA LYS A 85 2.65 -15.55 -14.66
C LYS A 85 3.48 -16.13 -15.81
N ARG A 86 4.04 -17.32 -15.63
CA ARG A 86 4.82 -18.03 -16.66
C ARG A 86 5.91 -17.16 -17.32
N GLY A 87 6.59 -16.32 -16.49
CA GLY A 87 7.65 -15.43 -16.97
C GLY A 87 7.19 -14.15 -17.67
N LYS A 88 5.88 -13.93 -17.80
CA LYS A 88 5.29 -12.72 -18.38
C LYS A 88 4.62 -11.88 -17.32
N ILE A 89 4.58 -10.57 -17.52
CA ILE A 89 3.84 -9.64 -16.66
C ILE A 89 2.43 -9.49 -17.22
N GLU A 90 1.45 -9.95 -16.46
CA GLU A 90 0.03 -9.65 -16.67
C GLU A 90 -0.30 -8.35 -15.94
N ARG A 91 -1.10 -7.50 -16.60
CA ARG A 91 -1.53 -6.21 -16.06
C ARG A 91 -3.03 -6.21 -15.88
N LEU A 92 -3.47 -5.84 -14.69
CA LEU A 92 -4.86 -5.64 -14.34
C LEU A 92 -5.06 -4.15 -14.02
N SER A 93 -6.09 -3.54 -14.59
CA SER A 93 -6.55 -2.19 -14.21
C SER A 93 -7.94 -2.28 -13.62
N PHE A 94 -8.22 -1.45 -12.63
CA PHE A 94 -9.53 -1.45 -11.96
C PHE A 94 -10.62 -0.93 -12.90
N HIS A 95 -10.34 0.15 -13.61
CA HIS A 95 -11.22 0.82 -14.55
C HIS A 95 -10.73 0.66 -16.01
N SER A 96 -11.59 1.02 -16.94
CA SER A 96 -11.34 0.93 -18.38
C SER A 96 -10.33 2.00 -18.86
N PRO A 97 -9.71 1.80 -20.06
CA PRO A 97 -8.88 2.83 -20.66
C PRO A 97 -9.63 4.15 -20.97
N VAL A 98 -10.96 4.09 -21.20
CA VAL A 98 -11.78 5.28 -21.42
C VAL A 98 -11.91 6.10 -20.13
N ASP A 99 -12.16 5.42 -18.99
CA ASP A 99 -12.21 6.06 -17.68
C ASP A 99 -10.88 6.73 -17.35
N LYS A 100 -9.76 6.07 -17.67
CA LYS A 100 -8.42 6.61 -17.45
C LYS A 100 -8.23 7.99 -18.08
N VAL A 101 -8.66 8.15 -19.35
CA VAL A 101 -8.55 9.44 -20.06
C VAL A 101 -9.43 10.51 -19.40
N SER A 102 -10.65 10.12 -19.02
CA SER A 102 -11.59 11.02 -18.34
C SER A 102 -11.05 11.47 -16.97
N TYR A 103 -10.59 10.52 -16.17
CA TYR A 103 -10.05 10.81 -14.83
C TYR A 103 -8.80 11.66 -14.86
N ARG A 104 -7.89 11.43 -15.83
CA ARG A 104 -6.70 12.26 -16.01
C ARG A 104 -7.07 13.72 -16.25
N LYS A 105 -8.01 14.01 -17.15
CA LYS A 105 -8.46 15.38 -17.40
C LYS A 105 -9.04 16.06 -16.16
N ARG A 106 -9.82 15.31 -15.37
CA ARG A 106 -10.37 15.81 -14.11
C ARG A 106 -9.28 16.08 -13.08
N LEU A 107 -8.27 15.20 -12.96
CA LEU A 107 -7.13 15.37 -12.08
C LEU A 107 -6.28 16.58 -12.46
N ASP A 108 -6.03 16.80 -13.74
CA ASP A 108 -5.26 17.95 -14.21
C ASP A 108 -5.99 19.28 -13.87
N SER A 109 -7.32 19.31 -14.04
CA SER A 109 -8.13 20.47 -13.63
C SER A 109 -8.11 20.68 -12.11
N LEU A 110 -8.30 19.60 -11.35
CA LEU A 110 -8.29 19.66 -9.89
C LEU A 110 -6.93 20.12 -9.35
N PHE A 111 -5.83 19.67 -9.95
CA PHE A 111 -4.51 20.10 -9.54
C PHE A 111 -4.26 21.59 -9.82
N ALA A 112 -4.77 22.13 -10.92
CA ALA A 112 -4.71 23.56 -11.20
C ALA A 112 -5.45 24.37 -10.11
N ASP A 113 -6.61 23.89 -9.67
CA ASP A 113 -7.36 24.51 -8.55
C ASP A 113 -6.60 24.40 -7.23
N LEU A 114 -5.95 23.26 -6.98
CA LEU A 114 -5.12 23.05 -5.78
C LEU A 114 -3.95 24.03 -5.70
N LEU A 115 -3.27 24.31 -6.82
CA LEU A 115 -2.17 25.28 -6.86
C LEU A 115 -2.61 26.70 -6.49
N ILE A 116 -3.86 27.07 -6.82
CA ILE A 116 -4.44 28.35 -6.43
C ILE A 116 -4.78 28.36 -4.94
N LYS A 117 -5.38 27.30 -4.43
CA LYS A 117 -5.87 27.20 -3.04
C LYS A 117 -4.75 26.98 -2.04
N PHE A 118 -3.72 26.22 -2.41
CA PHE A 118 -2.57 25.84 -1.58
C PHE A 118 -1.26 26.20 -2.29
N PRO A 119 -0.87 27.49 -2.31
CA PRO A 119 0.34 27.92 -2.99
C PRO A 119 1.59 27.21 -2.44
N GLY A 120 2.46 26.76 -3.36
CA GLY A 120 3.73 26.14 -3.00
C GLY A 120 3.71 24.60 -2.94
N ILE A 121 2.55 23.96 -3.05
CA ILE A 121 2.52 22.50 -3.19
C ILE A 121 3.12 22.06 -4.53
N LYS A 122 3.68 20.86 -4.55
CA LYS A 122 4.26 20.25 -5.75
C LYS A 122 3.71 18.84 -5.93
N LEU A 123 3.75 18.36 -7.17
CA LEU A 123 3.58 16.93 -7.43
C LEU A 123 4.86 16.19 -7.00
N ALA A 124 4.71 14.96 -6.58
CA ALA A 124 5.81 14.06 -6.28
C ALA A 124 6.73 13.87 -7.49
N ALA A 125 8.02 13.68 -7.25
CA ALA A 125 9.01 13.48 -8.31
C ALA A 125 8.71 12.26 -9.19
N ASP A 126 8.02 11.26 -8.63
CA ASP A 126 7.59 10.05 -9.33
C ASP A 126 6.30 10.22 -10.17
N GLN A 127 5.69 11.41 -10.22
CA GLN A 127 4.47 11.68 -10.97
C GLN A 127 4.51 11.26 -12.45
N PRO A 128 5.62 11.38 -13.20
CA PRO A 128 5.69 10.93 -14.58
C PRO A 128 5.45 9.42 -14.78
N PHE A 129 5.59 8.63 -13.73
CA PHE A 129 5.40 7.18 -13.74
C PHE A 129 3.99 6.76 -13.30
N ARG A 130 3.12 7.71 -12.88
CA ARG A 130 1.75 7.47 -12.44
C ARG A 130 0.77 7.45 -13.61
N GLN A 131 -0.19 6.55 -13.53
CA GLN A 131 -1.16 6.33 -14.60
C GLN A 131 -2.58 6.77 -14.23
N TRP A 132 -2.97 6.66 -12.96
CA TRP A 132 -4.37 6.81 -12.53
C TRP A 132 -4.57 7.90 -11.48
N ASP A 133 -3.57 8.21 -10.70
CA ASP A 133 -3.61 9.20 -9.64
C ASP A 133 -2.67 10.38 -9.90
N ILE A 134 -2.76 11.37 -9.05
CA ILE A 134 -1.71 12.34 -8.80
C ILE A 134 -1.28 12.23 -7.34
N ALA A 135 -0.01 12.49 -7.08
CA ALA A 135 0.52 12.55 -5.74
C ALA A 135 1.04 13.96 -5.45
N VAL A 136 0.50 14.61 -4.42
CA VAL A 136 1.09 15.83 -3.88
C VAL A 136 2.18 15.41 -2.91
N ASP A 137 3.38 15.91 -3.14
CA ASP A 137 4.54 15.63 -2.32
C ASP A 137 4.37 16.24 -0.93
N MET A 138 4.50 15.41 0.09
CA MET A 138 4.35 15.81 1.48
C MET A 138 5.68 15.82 2.24
N ALA A 139 6.54 14.85 2.01
CA ALA A 139 7.75 14.64 2.80
C ALA A 139 8.90 13.94 2.04
N GLU A 140 8.90 13.94 0.73
CA GLU A 140 9.95 13.35 -0.11
C GLU A 140 10.97 14.43 -0.56
N GLU A 141 10.52 15.40 -1.36
CA GLU A 141 11.31 16.56 -1.83
C GLU A 141 10.69 17.90 -1.40
N SER A 142 9.56 17.85 -0.73
CA SER A 142 8.84 19.00 -0.17
C SER A 142 8.52 18.73 1.30
N GLU A 143 8.14 19.78 2.02
CA GLU A 143 7.70 19.63 3.40
C GLU A 143 6.37 20.38 3.56
N ILE A 144 5.28 19.63 3.71
CA ILE A 144 3.97 20.18 4.08
C ILE A 144 3.47 19.50 5.35
N SER A 145 2.80 20.27 6.21
CA SER A 145 2.29 19.77 7.48
C SER A 145 1.17 18.74 7.25
N LEU A 146 1.00 17.81 8.19
CA LEU A 146 -0.14 16.89 8.20
C LEU A 146 -1.48 17.64 8.14
N GLN A 147 -1.60 18.80 8.80
CA GLN A 147 -2.80 19.62 8.76
C GLN A 147 -3.08 20.15 7.35
N THR A 148 -2.04 20.57 6.61
CA THR A 148 -2.16 20.96 5.21
C THR A 148 -2.57 19.77 4.33
N ALA A 149 -1.98 18.61 4.55
CA ALA A 149 -2.34 17.39 3.84
C ALA A 149 -3.81 17.01 4.04
N ILE A 150 -4.32 17.09 5.27
CA ILE A 150 -5.74 16.88 5.60
C ILE A 150 -6.63 17.90 4.87
N ALA A 151 -6.24 19.18 4.86
CA ALA A 151 -7.01 20.20 4.15
C ALA A 151 -7.03 20.00 2.63
N ILE A 152 -5.94 19.53 2.02
CA ILE A 152 -5.86 19.14 0.61
C ILE A 152 -6.80 17.96 0.33
N ALA A 153 -6.75 16.92 1.16
CA ALA A 153 -7.60 15.74 1.01
C ALA A 153 -9.10 16.12 1.06
N ALA A 154 -9.51 16.87 2.08
CA ALA A 154 -10.89 17.34 2.23
C ALA A 154 -11.34 18.19 1.03
N TYR A 155 -10.48 19.10 0.55
CA TYR A 155 -10.79 19.93 -0.63
C TYR A 155 -11.02 19.08 -1.90
N CYS A 156 -10.27 17.99 -2.05
CA CYS A 156 -10.42 17.07 -3.19
C CYS A 156 -11.71 16.23 -3.08
N GLU A 157 -12.03 15.76 -1.87
CA GLU A 157 -13.24 14.97 -1.60
C GLU A 157 -14.52 15.75 -1.84
N GLU A 158 -14.56 17.04 -1.44
CA GLU A 158 -15.68 17.95 -1.77
C GLU A 158 -15.91 18.09 -3.29
N ARG A 159 -14.92 17.79 -4.11
CA ARG A 159 -14.98 17.83 -5.59
C ARG A 159 -15.14 16.45 -6.23
N GLY A 160 -15.48 15.46 -5.42
CA GLY A 160 -15.78 14.09 -5.86
C GLY A 160 -14.56 13.29 -6.27
N ALA A 161 -13.34 13.73 -5.91
CA ALA A 161 -12.16 12.88 -5.93
C ALA A 161 -12.09 12.06 -4.64
N LYS A 162 -11.28 11.01 -4.63
CA LYS A 162 -10.82 10.34 -3.42
C LYS A 162 -9.42 10.84 -3.08
N ALA A 163 -9.10 10.90 -1.82
CA ALA A 163 -7.78 11.26 -1.35
C ALA A 163 -7.33 10.32 -0.24
N SER A 164 -6.03 10.07 -0.16
CA SER A 164 -5.43 9.26 0.88
C SER A 164 -4.09 9.84 1.28
N ILE A 165 -3.86 9.94 2.57
CA ILE A 165 -2.62 10.46 3.13
C ILE A 165 -1.75 9.28 3.54
N SER A 166 -0.55 9.22 2.99
CA SER A 166 0.52 8.33 3.43
C SER A 166 1.57 9.11 4.22
N ASN A 167 2.63 8.46 4.63
CA ASN A 167 3.78 9.10 5.30
C ASN A 167 4.53 10.10 4.40
N ILE A 168 4.41 10.00 3.06
CA ILE A 168 5.17 10.82 2.09
C ILE A 168 4.31 11.62 1.10
N HIS A 169 3.06 11.18 0.82
CA HIS A 169 2.22 11.78 -0.22
C HIS A 169 0.77 11.97 0.22
N VAL A 170 0.10 12.95 -0.40
CA VAL A 170 -1.35 12.96 -0.54
C VAL A 170 -1.69 12.45 -1.93
N ASN A 171 -2.13 11.19 -2.03
CA ASN A 171 -2.57 10.59 -3.28
C ASN A 171 -4.02 10.97 -3.56
N ILE A 172 -4.33 11.37 -4.80
CA ILE A 172 -5.64 11.90 -5.21
C ILE A 172 -6.05 11.20 -6.52
N TRP A 173 -7.27 10.65 -6.54
CA TRP A 173 -7.77 9.94 -7.73
C TRP A 173 -9.28 10.06 -7.91
N PHE A 174 -9.76 9.69 -9.08
CA PHE A 174 -11.18 9.46 -9.36
C PHE A 174 -11.44 7.99 -9.60
N GLY A 175 -12.60 7.52 -9.20
CA GLY A 175 -13.02 6.12 -9.32
C GLY A 175 -13.14 5.42 -7.98
N ASP A 176 -13.81 4.28 -7.99
CA ASP A 176 -14.19 3.53 -6.78
C ASP A 176 -13.22 2.37 -6.51
N TYR A 177 -11.93 2.66 -6.46
CA TYR A 177 -10.93 1.66 -6.11
C TYR A 177 -10.21 2.02 -4.81
N ASN A 178 -9.64 1.01 -4.20
CA ASN A 178 -8.77 1.11 -3.04
C ASN A 178 -7.83 -0.10 -2.98
N LYS A 179 -6.86 -0.08 -2.06
CA LYS A 179 -5.89 -1.17 -1.86
C LYS A 179 -6.59 -2.53 -1.67
N GLN A 180 -7.66 -2.58 -0.87
CA GLN A 180 -8.38 -3.80 -0.52
C GLN A 180 -9.02 -4.45 -1.74
N GLU A 181 -9.84 -3.71 -2.49
CA GLU A 181 -10.60 -4.28 -3.60
C GLU A 181 -9.71 -4.82 -4.71
N MET A 182 -8.63 -4.11 -5.06
CA MET A 182 -7.67 -4.64 -6.03
C MET A 182 -6.92 -5.85 -5.48
N SER A 183 -6.56 -5.85 -4.20
CA SER A 183 -5.91 -7.01 -3.57
C SER A 183 -6.80 -8.25 -3.62
N LEU A 184 -8.11 -8.11 -3.43
CA LEU A 184 -9.06 -9.22 -3.57
C LEU A 184 -9.12 -9.76 -4.99
N ARG A 185 -9.15 -8.89 -6.01
CA ARG A 185 -9.07 -9.32 -7.43
C ARG A 185 -7.76 -10.05 -7.73
N VAL A 186 -6.65 -9.61 -7.14
CA VAL A 186 -5.35 -10.28 -7.28
C VAL A 186 -5.38 -11.65 -6.61
N LEU A 187 -5.86 -11.76 -5.37
CA LEU A 187 -6.00 -13.05 -4.66
C LEU A 187 -6.83 -14.03 -5.49
N GLU A 188 -8.01 -13.61 -5.98
CA GLU A 188 -8.85 -14.41 -6.86
C GLU A 188 -8.09 -14.88 -8.11
N SER A 189 -7.39 -13.96 -8.80
CA SER A 189 -6.61 -14.28 -10.00
C SER A 189 -5.47 -15.27 -9.77
N LEU A 190 -4.97 -15.33 -8.55
CA LEU A 190 -3.93 -16.26 -8.09
C LEU A 190 -4.50 -17.55 -7.49
N GLY A 191 -5.84 -17.68 -7.40
CA GLY A 191 -6.51 -18.82 -6.77
C GLY A 191 -6.24 -18.91 -5.26
N GLN A 192 -6.09 -17.76 -4.59
CA GLN A 192 -5.84 -17.67 -3.15
C GLN A 192 -7.10 -17.26 -2.40
N ASP A 193 -7.30 -17.86 -1.23
CA ASP A 193 -8.39 -17.50 -0.33
C ASP A 193 -7.97 -16.34 0.58
N ALA A 194 -8.77 -15.29 0.60
CA ALA A 194 -8.55 -14.13 1.47
C ALA A 194 -8.61 -14.47 2.98
N SER A 195 -9.31 -15.53 3.36
CA SER A 195 -9.38 -15.99 4.76
C SER A 195 -8.05 -16.56 5.28
N THR A 196 -7.16 -16.98 4.37
CA THR A 196 -5.81 -17.47 4.68
C THR A 196 -4.72 -16.45 4.34
N ALA A 197 -5.13 -15.21 4.08
CA ALA A 197 -4.21 -14.11 3.80
C ALA A 197 -3.96 -13.26 5.06
N MET A 198 -2.75 -12.76 5.18
CA MET A 198 -2.30 -11.83 6.21
C MET A 198 -1.89 -10.51 5.57
N TYR A 199 -2.16 -9.40 6.24
CA TYR A 199 -1.74 -8.08 5.79
C TYR A 199 -0.87 -7.38 6.84
N ILE A 200 0.15 -6.63 6.39
CA ILE A 200 0.95 -5.73 7.22
C ILE A 200 1.09 -4.36 6.56
N GLY A 201 0.92 -3.28 7.34
CA GLY A 201 0.97 -1.88 6.90
C GLY A 201 1.27 -0.93 8.06
N ASP A 202 1.32 0.39 7.78
CA ASP A 202 1.75 1.40 8.75
C ASP A 202 0.86 2.64 8.87
N SER A 203 -0.02 2.91 7.91
CA SER A 203 -0.63 4.22 7.77
C SER A 203 -2.13 4.20 7.41
N SER A 204 -2.71 5.39 7.19
CA SER A 204 -4.16 5.53 7.01
C SER A 204 -4.70 4.92 5.72
N ASN A 205 -3.89 4.84 4.65
CA ASN A 205 -4.30 4.20 3.40
C ASN A 205 -4.42 2.66 3.52
N ASP A 206 -3.96 2.09 4.63
CA ASP A 206 -4.07 0.66 4.95
C ASP A 206 -5.35 0.32 5.72
N SER A 207 -6.10 1.33 6.18
CA SER A 207 -7.32 1.15 6.95
C SER A 207 -8.30 0.14 6.32
N PRO A 208 -8.60 0.16 5.01
CA PRO A 208 -9.47 -0.84 4.40
C PRO A 208 -8.91 -2.26 4.50
N MET A 209 -7.58 -2.41 4.41
CA MET A 209 -6.90 -3.70 4.54
C MET A 209 -6.98 -4.22 5.98
N PHE A 210 -6.75 -3.35 6.96
CA PHE A 210 -6.85 -3.71 8.38
C PHE A 210 -8.26 -4.19 8.76
N GLY A 211 -9.29 -3.54 8.22
CA GLY A 211 -10.68 -3.92 8.48
C GLY A 211 -11.11 -5.22 7.82
N TYR A 212 -10.48 -5.59 6.71
CA TYR A 212 -10.86 -6.76 5.95
C TYR A 212 -10.13 -8.03 6.36
N PHE A 213 -8.81 -7.98 6.54
CA PHE A 213 -8.01 -9.17 6.85
C PHE A 213 -8.01 -9.47 8.36
N PRO A 214 -8.49 -10.66 8.78
CA PRO A 214 -8.54 -11.02 10.20
C PRO A 214 -7.15 -11.14 10.84
N LEU A 215 -6.12 -11.42 10.04
CA LEU A 215 -4.72 -11.39 10.46
C LEU A 215 -4.06 -10.11 9.93
N SER A 216 -4.55 -8.95 10.39
CA SER A 216 -3.96 -7.65 10.05
C SER A 216 -2.97 -7.21 11.13
N VAL A 217 -1.82 -6.73 10.67
CA VAL A 217 -0.70 -6.30 11.51
C VAL A 217 -0.33 -4.87 11.16
N GLY A 218 -0.16 -4.03 12.16
CA GLY A 218 0.45 -2.72 12.01
C GLY A 218 1.92 -2.79 12.44
N VAL A 219 2.85 -2.18 11.73
CA VAL A 219 4.15 -1.88 12.31
C VAL A 219 3.98 -0.77 13.35
N ARG A 220 4.91 -0.64 14.30
CA ARG A 220 4.74 0.26 15.47
C ARG A 220 4.36 1.70 15.09
N SER A 221 4.86 2.23 13.97
CA SER A 221 4.51 3.59 13.51
C SER A 221 3.02 3.81 13.24
N VAL A 222 2.23 2.75 13.03
CA VAL A 222 0.77 2.85 12.87
C VAL A 222 0.11 3.58 14.04
N LEU A 223 0.72 3.53 15.22
CA LEU A 223 0.22 4.22 16.41
C LEU A 223 0.11 5.75 16.25
N LYS A 224 0.86 6.34 15.32
CA LYS A 224 0.80 7.78 14.99
C LYS A 224 -0.49 8.17 14.27
N TYR A 225 -1.18 7.21 13.67
CA TYR A 225 -2.36 7.42 12.84
C TYR A 225 -3.66 6.94 13.45
N MET A 226 -3.65 6.49 14.71
CA MET A 226 -4.79 5.87 15.39
C MET A 226 -6.05 6.73 15.39
N ASP A 227 -5.88 8.05 15.47
CA ASP A 227 -7.01 8.99 15.53
C ASP A 227 -7.66 9.25 14.15
N ILE A 228 -7.00 8.81 13.07
CA ILE A 228 -7.45 9.05 11.68
C ILE A 228 -7.66 7.76 10.88
N ILE A 229 -7.43 6.60 11.49
CA ILE A 229 -7.68 5.29 10.89
C ILE A 229 -9.04 4.77 11.34
N ASP A 230 -9.95 4.50 10.39
CA ASP A 230 -11.27 3.98 10.70
C ASP A 230 -11.22 2.52 11.19
N ASN A 231 -10.33 1.71 10.62
CA ASN A 231 -10.14 0.30 10.98
C ASN A 231 -8.72 0.09 11.49
N HIS A 232 -8.59 -0.30 12.75
CA HIS A 232 -7.30 -0.58 13.36
C HIS A 232 -6.80 -1.98 13.03
N PRO A 233 -5.48 -2.22 12.90
CA PRO A 233 -4.94 -3.58 12.78
C PRO A 233 -5.24 -4.38 14.05
N VAL A 234 -5.39 -5.68 13.90
CA VAL A 234 -5.63 -6.59 15.05
C VAL A 234 -4.37 -6.72 15.91
N TYR A 235 -3.21 -6.80 15.26
CA TYR A 235 -1.92 -6.96 15.92
C TYR A 235 -0.97 -5.80 15.60
N VAL A 236 0.03 -5.61 16.45
CA VAL A 236 1.09 -4.61 16.27
C VAL A 236 2.45 -5.21 16.60
N THR A 237 3.47 -4.87 15.80
CA THR A 237 4.86 -5.26 16.05
C THR A 237 5.52 -4.35 17.10
N ASP A 238 6.57 -4.82 17.76
CA ASP A 238 7.43 -4.01 18.62
C ASP A 238 8.39 -3.15 17.77
N GLY A 239 8.84 -3.67 16.64
CA GLY A 239 9.66 -2.97 15.66
C GLY A 239 8.85 -1.98 14.80
N ASP A 240 9.54 -0.94 14.33
CA ASP A 240 8.99 0.04 13.40
C ASP A 240 9.42 -0.28 11.97
N GLY A 241 8.61 0.12 10.97
CA GLY A 241 8.95 0.00 9.56
C GLY A 241 9.50 -1.39 9.17
N SER A 242 10.65 -1.40 8.52
CA SER A 242 11.35 -2.60 8.05
C SER A 242 11.66 -3.59 9.19
N GLN A 243 11.97 -3.10 10.38
CA GLN A 243 12.22 -3.95 11.54
C GLN A 243 10.93 -4.68 11.98
N GLY A 244 9.79 -4.01 11.94
CA GLY A 244 8.48 -4.62 12.22
C GLY A 244 8.11 -5.67 11.17
N PHE A 245 8.44 -5.44 9.90
CA PHE A 245 8.25 -6.44 8.84
C PHE A 245 9.12 -7.68 9.09
N VAL A 246 10.40 -7.51 9.43
CA VAL A 246 11.31 -8.62 9.76
C VAL A 246 10.81 -9.40 10.98
N GLU A 247 10.37 -8.71 12.04
CA GLU A 247 9.78 -9.31 13.23
C GLU A 247 8.57 -10.19 12.89
N LEU A 248 7.65 -9.71 12.05
CA LEU A 248 6.52 -10.50 11.59
C LEU A 248 6.96 -11.76 10.83
N VAL A 249 7.93 -11.63 9.93
CA VAL A 249 8.45 -12.77 9.17
C VAL A 249 9.11 -13.80 10.07
N ASP A 250 9.89 -13.36 11.05
CA ASP A 250 10.51 -14.24 12.04
C ASP A 250 9.46 -14.99 12.86
N TYR A 251 8.39 -14.30 13.26
CA TYR A 251 7.27 -14.93 13.94
C TYR A 251 6.59 -15.99 13.07
N ILE A 252 6.27 -15.66 11.82
CA ILE A 252 5.65 -16.61 10.87
C ILE A 252 6.52 -17.87 10.69
N ILE A 253 7.82 -17.69 10.49
CA ILE A 253 8.74 -18.82 10.20
C ILE A 253 8.97 -19.67 11.45
N SER A 254 9.07 -19.06 12.63
CA SER A 254 9.28 -19.81 13.89
C SER A 254 8.09 -20.66 14.32
N THR A 255 6.89 -20.38 13.79
CA THR A 255 5.65 -21.08 14.14
C THR A 255 5.29 -22.20 13.16
N ARG A 256 6.03 -22.34 12.06
CA ARG A 256 5.81 -23.37 11.02
C ARG A 256 6.78 -24.54 11.15
#